data_ebe4e5833ddeedf06ba7b64039adbbfb
#
_entry.id   ebe4e5833ddeedf06ba7b64039adbbfb
#
_cell.length_a   1.000
_cell.length_b   1.000
_cell.length_c   1.000
_cell.angle_alpha   90.00
_cell.angle_beta   90.00
_cell.angle_gamma   90.00
#
_symmetry.space_group_name_H-M   'P 1'
#
loop_
_entity.id
_entity.type
_entity.pdbx_description
1 polymer ?
#
loop_
_entity_poly.entity_id
_entity_poly.type
_entity_poly.pdbx_seq_one_letter_code
_entity_poly.pdbx_strand_id
1 'polypeptide(L)'
;MQLLTPRLTLSRLQPEDWQIFKAVHEDSDTMTWVGEIPDENDIRQRFTERLAPWQPASFHMLCLVARLQKNQEPIGLFGCSAEWHPYRQAEIGYMLRHSHTGQGYGSEALAALVRFLFSAEFHKLKALVIEGNWPSRRILEKNNFMLEGTLRDNYLLNGQWVNDWVFGCLNPEK
;
A
#
# COMPACT_ATOMS: atom_id res chain seq x y z
N MET A 1 0.62 -14.81 9.07
CA MET A 1 -0.44 -14.22 8.21
C MET A 1 -0.01 -14.38 6.75
N GLN A 2 -0.88 -14.94 5.94
CA GLN A 2 -0.69 -15.13 4.50
C GLN A 2 -2.04 -14.95 3.82
N LEU A 3 -2.10 -14.11 2.78
CA LEU A 3 -3.30 -13.89 1.98
C LEU A 3 -3.07 -14.52 0.60
N LEU A 4 -4.00 -15.35 0.17
CA LEU A 4 -3.94 -16.02 -1.13
C LEU A 4 -4.94 -15.40 -2.10
N THR A 5 -4.52 -15.27 -3.35
CA THR A 5 -5.36 -14.84 -4.48
C THR A 5 -5.14 -15.81 -5.65
N PRO A 6 -5.83 -15.72 -6.77
CA PRO A 6 -5.61 -16.63 -7.91
C PRO A 6 -4.15 -16.65 -8.42
N ARG A 7 -3.43 -15.53 -8.36
CA ARG A 7 -2.07 -15.42 -8.93
C ARG A 7 -1.00 -15.03 -7.92
N LEU A 8 -1.40 -14.52 -6.73
CA LEU A 8 -0.49 -13.93 -5.76
C LEU A 8 -0.58 -14.61 -4.40
N THR A 9 0.54 -14.54 -3.69
CA THR A 9 0.62 -14.74 -2.25
C THR A 9 1.11 -13.44 -1.62
N LEU A 10 0.37 -12.90 -0.64
CA LEU A 10 0.84 -11.79 0.17
C LEU A 10 1.18 -12.31 1.56
N SER A 11 2.40 -12.12 1.98
CA SER A 11 2.88 -12.51 3.32
C SER A 11 3.56 -11.34 4.01
N ARG A 12 3.56 -11.35 5.36
CA ARG A 12 4.25 -10.31 6.13
C ARG A 12 5.71 -10.20 5.70
N LEU A 13 6.19 -8.95 5.72
CA LEU A 13 7.60 -8.64 5.52
C LEU A 13 8.48 -9.46 6.46
N GLN A 14 9.55 -10.06 5.91
CA GLN A 14 10.54 -10.87 6.62
C GLN A 14 11.95 -10.29 6.38
N PRO A 15 12.95 -10.61 7.22
CA PRO A 15 14.32 -10.14 7.02
C PRO A 15 14.89 -10.42 5.62
N GLU A 16 14.50 -11.54 5.01
CA GLU A 16 14.92 -11.95 3.67
C GLU A 16 14.39 -11.05 2.55
N ASP A 17 13.38 -10.22 2.85
CA ASP A 17 12.73 -9.34 1.90
C ASP A 17 13.43 -7.99 1.71
N TRP A 18 14.60 -7.81 2.30
CA TRP A 18 15.36 -6.57 2.17
C TRP A 18 15.56 -6.13 0.73
N GLN A 19 15.88 -7.06 -0.16
CA GLN A 19 16.16 -6.75 -1.57
C GLN A 19 14.94 -6.17 -2.31
N ILE A 20 13.76 -6.75 -2.14
CA ILE A 20 12.55 -6.20 -2.77
C ILE A 20 12.15 -4.88 -2.10
N PHE A 21 12.26 -4.79 -0.78
CA PHE A 21 11.91 -3.57 -0.06
C PHE A 21 12.79 -2.39 -0.51
N LYS A 22 14.10 -2.60 -0.60
CA LYS A 22 15.04 -1.61 -1.11
C LYS A 22 14.74 -1.27 -2.58
N ALA A 23 14.60 -2.28 -3.44
CA ALA A 23 14.43 -2.10 -4.87
C ALA A 23 13.22 -1.23 -5.24
N VAL A 24 12.07 -1.39 -4.57
CA VAL A 24 10.88 -0.56 -4.88
C VAL A 24 11.02 0.87 -4.40
N HIS A 25 11.85 1.15 -3.38
CA HIS A 25 12.11 2.50 -2.88
C HIS A 25 13.21 3.23 -3.68
N GLU A 26 14.05 2.50 -4.40
CA GLU A 26 15.12 3.05 -5.24
C GLU A 26 14.72 3.14 -6.73
N ASP A 27 13.63 2.49 -7.13
CA ASP A 27 13.14 2.52 -8.51
C ASP A 27 12.46 3.84 -8.82
N SER A 28 13.05 4.63 -9.71
CA SER A 28 12.54 5.96 -10.10
C SER A 28 11.13 5.90 -10.69
N ASP A 29 10.80 4.86 -11.46
CA ASP A 29 9.47 4.70 -12.04
C ASP A 29 8.41 4.43 -10.97
N THR A 30 8.74 3.58 -10.01
CA THR A 30 7.88 3.30 -8.85
C THR A 30 7.71 4.55 -7.96
N MET A 31 8.79 5.33 -7.79
CA MET A 31 8.81 6.51 -6.93
C MET A 31 8.22 7.77 -7.58
N THR A 32 7.91 7.75 -8.88
CA THR A 32 7.37 8.92 -9.61
C THR A 32 6.19 9.60 -8.89
N TRP A 33 5.33 8.82 -8.26
CA TRP A 33 4.13 9.30 -7.54
C TRP A 33 4.25 9.20 -6.02
N VAL A 34 5.44 8.94 -5.50
CA VAL A 34 5.68 8.79 -4.06
C VAL A 34 6.55 9.92 -3.51
N GLY A 35 7.56 10.36 -4.28
CA GLY A 35 8.46 11.43 -3.90
C GLY A 35 9.91 11.15 -4.24
N GLU A 36 10.80 11.88 -3.59
CA GLU A 36 12.23 11.68 -3.74
C GLU A 36 12.65 10.29 -3.26
N ILE A 37 13.65 9.72 -3.93
CA ILE A 37 14.22 8.44 -3.51
C ILE A 37 14.94 8.66 -2.17
N PRO A 38 14.51 7.97 -1.09
CA PRO A 38 15.14 8.10 0.22
C PRO A 38 16.57 7.57 0.19
N ASP A 39 17.42 8.01 1.09
CA ASP A 39 18.72 7.38 1.27
C ASP A 39 18.59 5.96 1.85
N GLU A 40 19.67 5.17 1.76
CA GLU A 40 19.64 3.77 2.20
C GLU A 40 19.38 3.64 3.71
N ASN A 41 19.81 4.58 4.53
CA ASN A 41 19.59 4.53 5.97
C ASN A 41 18.09 4.72 6.29
N ASP A 42 17.42 5.66 5.61
CA ASP A 42 15.99 5.88 5.74
C ASP A 42 15.19 4.64 5.30
N ILE A 43 15.58 4.03 4.18
CA ILE A 43 14.95 2.79 3.69
C ILE A 43 15.13 1.67 4.73
N ARG A 44 16.34 1.53 5.28
CA ARG A 44 16.67 0.51 6.28
C ARG A 44 15.92 0.71 7.60
N GLN A 45 15.77 1.95 8.04
CA GLN A 45 14.98 2.27 9.22
C GLN A 45 13.51 1.86 9.03
N ARG A 46 12.88 2.27 7.92
CA ARG A 46 11.50 1.90 7.58
C ARG A 46 11.32 0.39 7.47
N PHE A 47 12.28 -0.31 6.89
CA PHE A 47 12.28 -1.77 6.80
C PHE A 47 12.26 -2.40 8.19
N THR A 48 13.19 -2.00 9.06
CA THR A 48 13.33 -2.54 10.42
C THR A 48 12.06 -2.31 11.25
N GLU A 49 11.47 -1.13 11.19
CA GLU A 49 10.22 -0.79 11.90
C GLU A 49 9.07 -1.71 11.48
N ARG A 50 9.00 -2.11 10.20
CA ARG A 50 7.90 -2.91 9.64
C ARG A 50 8.09 -4.42 9.82
N LEU A 51 9.23 -4.87 10.32
CA LEU A 51 9.47 -6.29 10.65
C LEU A 51 8.75 -6.73 11.92
N ALA A 52 8.46 -5.80 12.84
CA ALA A 52 7.81 -6.11 14.10
C ALA A 52 6.44 -6.80 13.90
N PRO A 53 6.02 -7.71 14.80
CA PRO A 53 4.68 -8.30 14.75
C PRO A 53 3.59 -7.24 14.73
N TRP A 54 2.69 -7.33 13.74
CA TRP A 54 1.63 -6.34 13.56
C TRP A 54 0.28 -6.85 14.06
N GLN A 55 -0.48 -5.94 14.65
CA GLN A 55 -1.90 -6.08 15.00
C GLN A 55 -2.61 -4.74 14.76
N PRO A 56 -3.96 -4.69 14.70
CA PRO A 56 -4.70 -3.45 14.40
C PRO A 56 -4.34 -2.24 15.27
N ALA A 57 -3.97 -2.47 16.53
CA ALA A 57 -3.55 -1.41 17.46
C ALA A 57 -2.04 -1.07 17.40
N SER A 58 -1.28 -1.63 16.46
CA SER A 58 0.14 -1.30 16.28
C SER A 58 0.32 0.12 15.76
N PHE A 59 1.36 0.81 16.23
CA PHE A 59 1.72 2.15 15.73
C PHE A 59 2.52 2.11 14.42
N HIS A 60 3.16 0.99 14.10
CA HIS A 60 3.89 0.80 12.85
C HIS A 60 2.99 0.22 11.76
N MET A 61 3.38 0.45 10.52
CA MET A 61 2.63 -0.03 9.35
C MET A 61 2.63 -1.56 9.24
N LEU A 62 1.48 -2.12 8.87
CA LEU A 62 1.46 -3.44 8.24
C LEU A 62 2.20 -3.36 6.91
N CYS A 63 3.12 -4.28 6.67
CA CYS A 63 3.77 -4.43 5.37
C CYS A 63 3.70 -5.88 4.90
N LEU A 64 3.10 -6.09 3.74
CA LEU A 64 2.99 -7.38 3.06
C LEU A 64 3.80 -7.34 1.78
N VAL A 65 4.52 -8.41 1.51
CA VAL A 65 5.19 -8.62 0.22
C VAL A 65 4.27 -9.47 -0.66
N ALA A 66 3.91 -8.93 -1.82
CA ALA A 66 3.18 -9.67 -2.84
C ALA A 66 4.15 -10.45 -3.74
N ARG A 67 3.89 -11.75 -3.89
CA ARG A 67 4.70 -12.67 -4.72
C ARG A 67 3.82 -13.39 -5.73
N LEU A 68 4.37 -13.61 -6.91
CA LEU A 68 3.74 -14.48 -7.92
C LEU A 68 3.71 -15.93 -7.42
N GLN A 69 2.57 -16.59 -7.45
CA GLN A 69 2.48 -17.99 -7.01
C GLN A 69 3.33 -18.94 -7.87
N LYS A 70 3.45 -18.64 -9.18
CA LYS A 70 4.14 -19.52 -10.14
C LYS A 70 5.63 -19.70 -9.90
N ASN A 71 6.32 -18.71 -9.33
CA ASN A 71 7.77 -18.71 -9.17
C ASN A 71 8.27 -18.03 -7.88
N GLN A 72 7.34 -17.59 -7.01
CA GLN A 72 7.61 -16.88 -5.76
C GLN A 72 8.37 -15.54 -5.94
N GLU A 73 8.37 -15.00 -7.13
CA GLU A 73 8.99 -13.70 -7.43
C GLU A 73 8.27 -12.57 -6.69
N PRO A 74 8.98 -11.76 -5.88
CA PRO A 74 8.38 -10.63 -5.19
C PRO A 74 8.17 -9.47 -6.18
N ILE A 75 6.94 -8.95 -6.23
CA ILE A 75 6.54 -7.96 -7.22
C ILE A 75 6.14 -6.60 -6.63
N GLY A 76 5.98 -6.51 -5.31
CA GLY A 76 5.61 -5.25 -4.67
C GLY A 76 5.28 -5.37 -3.19
N LEU A 77 4.99 -4.22 -2.59
CA LEU A 77 4.65 -4.06 -1.20
C LEU A 77 3.22 -3.51 -1.07
N PHE A 78 2.45 -4.06 -0.15
CA PHE A 78 1.08 -3.64 0.16
C PHE A 78 0.91 -3.56 1.67
N GLY A 79 0.19 -2.57 2.17
CA GLY A 79 0.01 -2.46 3.60
C GLY A 79 -0.89 -1.33 4.03
N CYS A 80 -0.85 -1.03 5.32
CA CYS A 80 -1.62 0.08 5.87
C CYS A 80 -1.02 0.63 7.16
N SER A 81 -1.31 1.90 7.41
CA SER A 81 -1.19 2.54 8.72
C SER A 81 -2.55 2.51 9.40
N ALA A 82 -2.64 1.95 10.60
CA ALA A 82 -3.89 1.79 11.31
C ALA A 82 -4.14 2.94 12.30
N GLU A 83 -5.35 3.47 12.31
CA GLU A 83 -5.91 4.35 13.35
C GLU A 83 -7.02 3.58 14.07
N TRP A 84 -6.60 2.65 14.95
CA TRP A 84 -7.51 1.67 15.53
C TRP A 84 -8.47 2.26 16.54
N HIS A 85 -7.97 3.02 17.51
CA HIS A 85 -8.80 3.64 18.53
C HIS A 85 -8.92 5.15 18.31
N PRO A 86 -10.16 5.70 18.36
CA PRO A 86 -11.44 5.00 18.46
C PRO A 86 -12.05 4.64 17.11
N TYR A 87 -11.41 4.98 15.97
CA TYR A 87 -12.08 5.09 14.67
C TYR A 87 -12.11 3.78 13.88
N ARG A 88 -11.25 2.80 14.19
CA ARG A 88 -11.08 1.57 13.40
C ARG A 88 -10.90 1.86 11.91
N GLN A 89 -10.02 2.81 11.59
CA GLN A 89 -9.69 3.20 10.23
C GLN A 89 -8.25 2.78 9.89
N ALA A 90 -7.99 2.61 8.59
CA ALA A 90 -6.64 2.40 8.11
C ALA A 90 -6.42 3.16 6.80
N GLU A 91 -5.22 3.73 6.65
CA GLU A 91 -4.76 4.29 5.39
C GLU A 91 -3.95 3.25 4.63
N ILE A 92 -4.40 2.93 3.42
CA ILE A 92 -3.77 1.94 2.54
C ILE A 92 -2.61 2.56 1.79
N GLY A 93 -1.50 1.82 1.71
CA GLY A 93 -0.38 2.15 0.85
C GLY A 93 0.11 0.94 0.08
N TYR A 94 0.58 1.15 -1.15
CA TYR A 94 1.18 0.09 -1.96
C TYR A 94 2.20 0.64 -2.96
N MET A 95 3.17 -0.20 -3.28
CA MET A 95 4.19 0.04 -4.30
C MET A 95 4.36 -1.25 -5.10
N LEU A 96 4.21 -1.16 -6.42
CA LEU A 96 4.36 -2.29 -7.33
C LEU A 96 5.57 -2.03 -8.24
N ARG A 97 6.42 -3.03 -8.43
CA ARG A 97 7.51 -2.94 -9.41
C ARG A 97 6.96 -2.54 -10.77
N HIS A 98 7.59 -1.58 -11.42
CA HIS A 98 7.14 -1.05 -12.71
C HIS A 98 6.93 -2.16 -13.75
N SER A 99 7.83 -3.15 -13.80
CA SER A 99 7.74 -4.31 -14.70
C SER A 99 6.47 -5.17 -14.53
N HIS A 100 5.74 -5.01 -13.43
CA HIS A 100 4.53 -5.78 -13.10
C HIS A 100 3.26 -4.92 -13.12
N THR A 101 3.35 -3.66 -13.52
CA THR A 101 2.20 -2.77 -13.68
C THR A 101 1.37 -3.16 -14.93
N GLY A 102 0.12 -2.70 -14.98
CA GLY A 102 -0.76 -2.94 -16.14
C GLY A 102 -1.32 -4.35 -16.29
N GLN A 103 -0.93 -5.30 -15.42
CA GLN A 103 -1.30 -6.72 -15.50
C GLN A 103 -2.41 -7.13 -14.52
N GLY A 104 -2.96 -6.16 -13.77
CA GLY A 104 -4.02 -6.37 -12.80
C GLY A 104 -3.55 -6.85 -11.42
N TYR A 105 -2.27 -7.07 -11.21
CA TYR A 105 -1.73 -7.54 -9.92
C TYR A 105 -2.00 -6.56 -8.77
N GLY A 106 -1.88 -5.27 -9.02
CA GLY A 106 -2.16 -4.24 -8.01
C GLY A 106 -3.59 -4.30 -7.49
N SER A 107 -4.57 -4.45 -8.40
CA SER A 107 -5.98 -4.57 -8.01
C SER A 107 -6.28 -5.88 -7.29
N GLU A 108 -5.66 -6.98 -7.72
CA GLU A 108 -5.81 -8.30 -7.10
C GLU A 108 -5.24 -8.34 -5.68
N ALA A 109 -4.05 -7.77 -5.49
CA ALA A 109 -3.40 -7.68 -4.18
C ALA A 109 -4.19 -6.78 -3.22
N LEU A 110 -4.65 -5.62 -3.71
CA LEU A 110 -5.46 -4.69 -2.91
C LEU A 110 -6.77 -5.35 -2.49
N ALA A 111 -7.45 -6.09 -3.37
CA ALA A 111 -8.67 -6.81 -3.02
C ALA A 111 -8.48 -7.78 -1.86
N ALA A 112 -7.34 -8.49 -1.83
CA ALA A 112 -7.02 -9.40 -0.73
C ALA A 112 -6.75 -8.64 0.59
N LEU A 113 -6.02 -7.53 0.52
CA LEU A 113 -5.75 -6.68 1.69
C LEU A 113 -7.04 -6.07 2.25
N VAL A 114 -7.92 -5.55 1.39
CA VAL A 114 -9.22 -4.98 1.79
C VAL A 114 -10.08 -6.02 2.52
N ARG A 115 -10.24 -7.22 1.95
CA ARG A 115 -10.97 -8.31 2.61
C ARG A 115 -10.39 -8.66 3.98
N PHE A 116 -9.06 -8.78 4.07
CA PHE A 116 -8.38 -9.04 5.34
C PHE A 116 -8.67 -7.94 6.38
N LEU A 117 -8.53 -6.68 6.03
CA LEU A 117 -8.74 -5.58 6.97
C LEU A 117 -10.21 -5.48 7.41
N PHE A 118 -11.17 -5.70 6.52
CA PHE A 118 -12.58 -5.74 6.91
C PHE A 118 -12.90 -6.93 7.80
N SER A 119 -12.31 -8.12 7.56
CA SER A 119 -12.44 -9.27 8.46
C SER A 119 -11.77 -9.04 9.82
N ALA A 120 -10.78 -8.17 9.89
CA ALA A 120 -10.14 -7.70 11.14
C ALA A 120 -10.91 -6.51 11.78
N GLU A 121 -12.17 -6.32 11.38
CA GLU A 121 -13.11 -5.35 11.94
C GLU A 121 -12.78 -3.86 11.72
N PHE A 122 -11.97 -3.51 10.75
CA PHE A 122 -11.86 -2.11 10.35
C PHE A 122 -13.20 -1.59 9.82
N HIS A 123 -13.54 -0.37 10.21
CA HIS A 123 -14.77 0.30 9.79
C HIS A 123 -14.62 0.96 8.42
N LYS A 124 -13.49 1.64 8.19
CA LYS A 124 -13.22 2.41 6.98
C LYS A 124 -11.76 2.26 6.57
N LEU A 125 -11.54 2.11 5.27
CA LEU A 125 -10.22 2.19 4.66
C LEU A 125 -10.11 3.49 3.86
N LYS A 126 -8.98 4.16 3.98
CA LYS A 126 -8.67 5.41 3.29
C LYS A 126 -7.46 5.21 2.37
N ALA A 127 -7.34 6.02 1.33
CA ALA A 127 -6.13 6.11 0.53
C ALA A 127 -5.96 7.56 0.05
N LEU A 128 -4.73 8.06 0.12
CA LEU A 128 -4.31 9.33 -0.47
C LEU A 128 -3.56 9.03 -1.76
N VAL A 129 -3.92 9.72 -2.83
CA VAL A 129 -3.32 9.53 -4.15
C VAL A 129 -3.05 10.89 -4.76
N ILE A 130 -1.82 11.14 -5.17
CA ILE A 130 -1.47 12.38 -5.87
C ILE A 130 -2.38 12.53 -7.10
N GLU A 131 -2.98 13.71 -7.25
CA GLU A 131 -3.84 14.04 -8.39
C GLU A 131 -3.08 13.84 -9.69
N GLY A 132 -3.70 13.08 -10.62
CA GLY A 132 -3.06 12.68 -11.87
C GLY A 132 -2.47 11.26 -11.87
N ASN A 133 -2.32 10.60 -10.71
CA ASN A 133 -1.93 9.20 -10.64
C ASN A 133 -3.12 8.27 -10.99
N TRP A 134 -3.50 8.28 -12.27
CA TRP A 134 -4.61 7.51 -12.80
C TRP A 134 -4.48 5.99 -12.62
N PRO A 135 -3.28 5.37 -12.71
CA PRO A 135 -3.13 3.95 -12.43
C PRO A 135 -3.56 3.58 -11.01
N SER A 136 -3.13 4.34 -10.02
CA SER A 136 -3.51 4.11 -8.61
C SER A 136 -5.01 4.34 -8.38
N ARG A 137 -5.56 5.42 -8.94
CA ARG A 137 -6.99 5.69 -8.90
C ARG A 137 -7.83 4.52 -9.43
N ARG A 138 -7.46 3.95 -10.59
CA ARG A 138 -8.16 2.81 -11.18
C ARG A 138 -8.10 1.56 -10.30
N ILE A 139 -6.98 1.32 -9.62
CA ILE A 139 -6.83 0.21 -8.67
C ILE A 139 -7.81 0.38 -7.51
N LEU A 140 -7.91 1.59 -6.95
CA LEU A 140 -8.82 1.91 -5.85
C LEU A 140 -10.29 1.79 -6.27
N GLU A 141 -10.69 2.40 -7.38
CA GLU A 141 -12.06 2.35 -7.89
C GLU A 141 -12.52 0.91 -8.17
N LYS A 142 -11.64 0.05 -8.73
CA LYS A 142 -11.92 -1.39 -8.91
C LYS A 142 -12.11 -2.16 -7.59
N ASN A 143 -11.65 -1.60 -6.49
CA ASN A 143 -11.78 -2.18 -5.15
C ASN A 143 -12.81 -1.43 -4.29
N ASN A 144 -13.79 -0.78 -4.95
CA ASN A 144 -14.92 -0.08 -4.32
C ASN A 144 -14.53 1.13 -3.45
N PHE A 145 -13.35 1.69 -3.65
CA PHE A 145 -13.03 2.98 -3.06
C PHE A 145 -13.72 4.09 -3.86
N MET A 146 -14.32 5.02 -3.15
CA MET A 146 -14.98 6.19 -3.73
C MET A 146 -14.12 7.43 -3.48
N LEU A 147 -14.05 8.33 -4.47
CA LEU A 147 -13.43 9.65 -4.29
C LEU A 147 -14.29 10.46 -3.31
N GLU A 148 -13.71 10.86 -2.19
CA GLU A 148 -14.38 11.66 -1.15
C GLU A 148 -14.01 13.14 -1.23
N GLY A 149 -12.92 13.48 -1.90
CA GLY A 149 -12.51 14.88 -2.08
C GLY A 149 -11.11 15.03 -2.65
N THR A 150 -10.73 16.29 -2.81
CA THR A 150 -9.39 16.71 -3.23
C THR A 150 -8.84 17.68 -2.19
N LEU A 151 -7.66 17.37 -1.66
CA LEU A 151 -6.90 18.25 -0.78
C LEU A 151 -5.95 19.08 -1.64
N ARG A 152 -6.12 20.41 -1.63
CA ARG A 152 -5.29 21.32 -2.42
C ARG A 152 -3.93 21.51 -1.76
N ASP A 153 -2.87 21.49 -2.58
CA ASP A 153 -1.47 21.73 -2.13
C ASP A 153 -1.11 20.89 -0.88
N ASN A 154 -1.51 19.62 -0.87
CA ASN A 154 -1.41 18.76 0.30
C ASN A 154 -0.10 17.99 0.37
N TYR A 155 0.57 17.80 -0.75
CA TYR A 155 1.80 17.01 -0.82
C TYR A 155 2.91 17.76 -1.57
N LEU A 156 4.14 17.67 -1.08
CA LEU A 156 5.31 18.25 -1.72
C LEU A 156 6.00 17.17 -2.55
N LEU A 157 5.78 17.18 -3.87
CA LEU A 157 6.39 16.24 -4.81
C LEU A 157 7.50 16.93 -5.60
N ASN A 158 8.74 16.49 -5.43
CA ASN A 158 9.91 17.05 -6.15
C ASN A 158 9.97 18.58 -6.10
N GLY A 159 9.73 19.15 -4.92
CA GLY A 159 9.77 20.59 -4.71
C GLY A 159 8.54 21.38 -5.19
N GLN A 160 7.51 20.71 -5.67
CA GLN A 160 6.25 21.32 -6.07
C GLN A 160 5.08 20.86 -5.20
N TRP A 161 4.24 21.79 -4.78
CA TRP A 161 2.99 21.45 -4.10
C TRP A 161 2.00 20.89 -5.11
N VAL A 162 1.43 19.74 -4.75
CA VAL A 162 0.44 19.02 -5.58
C VAL A 162 -0.78 18.67 -4.75
N ASN A 163 -1.89 18.47 -5.44
CA ASN A 163 -3.13 18.03 -4.79
C ASN A 163 -3.11 16.54 -4.53
N ASP A 164 -3.85 16.12 -3.50
CA ASP A 164 -4.17 14.72 -3.25
C ASP A 164 -5.64 14.44 -3.44
N TRP A 165 -5.96 13.35 -4.11
CA TRP A 165 -7.28 12.74 -4.06
C TRP A 165 -7.40 11.90 -2.79
N VAL A 166 -8.52 12.09 -2.07
CA VAL A 166 -8.87 11.29 -0.89
C VAL A 166 -9.90 10.26 -1.30
N PHE A 167 -9.56 9.00 -1.13
CA PHE A 167 -10.45 7.88 -1.38
C PHE A 167 -10.85 7.20 -0.07
N GLY A 168 -12.10 6.72 0.00
CA GLY A 168 -12.63 5.98 1.11
C GLY A 168 -13.39 4.73 0.68
N CYS A 169 -13.30 3.68 1.49
CA CYS A 169 -14.07 2.44 1.33
C CYS A 169 -14.61 2.04 2.70
N LEU A 170 -15.94 1.93 2.82
CA LEU A 170 -16.61 1.50 4.05
C LEU A 170 -16.75 -0.01 4.10
N ASN A 171 -16.68 -0.57 5.30
CA ASN A 171 -16.95 -1.98 5.51
C ASN A 171 -18.43 -2.26 5.21
N PRO A 172 -18.75 -3.11 4.22
CA PRO A 172 -20.14 -3.36 3.83
C PRO A 172 -20.95 -4.14 4.88
N GLU A 173 -20.27 -4.75 5.86
CA GLU A 173 -20.90 -5.56 6.92
C GLU A 173 -21.21 -4.74 8.19
N LYS A 174 -20.98 -3.42 8.15
CA LYS A 174 -21.14 -2.54 9.34
C LYS A 174 -21.92 -1.28 9.05
#